data_a3457732cbafc4e6c3b2cfa0c313c270
#
_entry.id   a3457732cbafc4e6c3b2cfa0c313c270
#
_cell.length_a   1.000
_cell.length_b   1.000
_cell.length_c   1.000
_cell.angle_alpha   90.00
_cell.angle_beta   90.00
_cell.angle_gamma   90.00
#
_symmetry.space_group_name_H-M   'P 1'
#
loop_
_entity.id
_entity.type
_entity.pdbx_description
1 polymer ?
#
loop_
_entity_poly.entity_id
_entity_poly.type
_entity_poly.pdbx_seq_one_letter_code
_entity_poly.pdbx_strand_id
1 'polypeptide(L)'
;MKNKMKHIATAAALGVVALLASCVSRQVAVEAESRSDSLELVVSAKDSLINAVFADINAISENLALIKSRENLITVAGESEGGRRPVEEIDNDIKAIDRLLRENRAKIESLQRSAAQLRKANLRIDGLEKMIADMNRQLAEKKAEVSSCARVSSGWATR
;
A
#
# COMPACT_ATOMS: atom_id res chain seq x y z
N MET A 1 -53.78 58.76 1.58
CA MET A 1 -53.10 58.05 2.66
C MET A 1 -53.04 56.53 2.43
N LYS A 2 -54.11 55.87 1.96
CA LYS A 2 -54.17 54.39 1.75
C LYS A 2 -53.12 53.83 0.75
N ASN A 3 -52.73 54.58 -0.29
CA ASN A 3 -51.77 54.05 -1.29
C ASN A 3 -50.31 54.08 -0.73
N LYS A 4 -49.92 55.08 0.02
CA LYS A 4 -48.59 55.14 0.64
C LYS A 4 -48.36 54.00 1.65
N MET A 5 -49.39 53.61 2.38
CA MET A 5 -49.32 52.51 3.33
C MET A 5 -49.17 51.15 2.63
N LYS A 6 -49.77 50.96 1.44
CA LYS A 6 -49.62 49.74 0.63
C LYS A 6 -48.18 49.60 0.08
N HIS A 7 -47.56 50.68 -0.35
CA HIS A 7 -46.19 50.67 -0.83
C HIS A 7 -45.16 50.40 0.26
N ILE A 8 -45.41 50.88 1.47
CA ILE A 8 -44.56 50.59 2.65
C ILE A 8 -44.67 49.14 3.05
N ALA A 9 -45.87 48.59 3.06
CA ALA A 9 -46.11 47.15 3.37
C ALA A 9 -45.48 46.21 2.34
N THR A 10 -45.55 46.54 1.03
CA THR A 10 -44.90 45.75 -0.02
C THR A 10 -43.37 45.85 0.03
N ALA A 11 -42.81 47.02 0.33
CA ALA A 11 -41.36 47.17 0.49
C ALA A 11 -40.83 46.39 1.68
N ALA A 12 -41.55 46.40 2.82
CA ALA A 12 -41.19 45.62 3.98
C ALA A 12 -41.25 44.11 3.76
N ALA A 13 -42.26 43.64 3.02
CA ALA A 13 -42.37 42.21 2.65
C ALA A 13 -41.25 41.73 1.72
N LEU A 14 -40.86 42.54 0.74
CA LEU A 14 -39.71 42.25 -0.14
C LEU A 14 -38.39 42.24 0.62
N GLY A 15 -38.20 43.11 1.59
CA GLY A 15 -37.02 43.16 2.44
C GLY A 15 -36.87 41.88 3.32
N VAL A 16 -37.96 41.40 3.87
CA VAL A 16 -37.96 40.14 4.68
C VAL A 16 -37.62 38.93 3.82
N VAL A 17 -38.17 38.84 2.59
CA VAL A 17 -37.86 37.72 1.66
C VAL A 17 -36.38 37.73 1.24
N ALA A 18 -35.81 38.89 1.01
CA ALA A 18 -34.40 39.04 0.66
C ALA A 18 -33.45 38.60 1.82
N LEU A 19 -33.83 38.88 3.05
CA LEU A 19 -33.06 38.48 4.24
C LEU A 19 -33.13 36.97 4.46
N LEU A 20 -34.28 36.34 4.25
CA LEU A 20 -34.44 34.89 4.37
C LEU A 20 -33.68 34.13 3.26
N ALA A 21 -33.67 34.61 2.02
CA ALA A 21 -32.89 34.05 0.94
C ALA A 21 -31.35 34.11 1.19
N SER A 22 -30.88 35.17 1.83
CA SER A 22 -29.45 35.33 2.19
C SER A 22 -28.99 34.32 3.23
N CYS A 23 -29.83 33.97 4.20
CA CYS A 23 -29.48 32.94 5.21
C CYS A 23 -29.42 31.51 4.62
N VAL A 24 -30.34 31.18 3.73
CA VAL A 24 -30.37 29.85 3.06
C VAL A 24 -29.14 29.68 2.16
N SER A 25 -28.78 30.70 1.38
CA SER A 25 -27.60 30.64 0.50
C SER A 25 -26.30 30.46 1.29
N ARG A 26 -26.17 31.07 2.46
CA ARG A 26 -24.99 30.95 3.30
C ARG A 26 -24.85 29.57 3.93
N GLN A 27 -25.95 28.95 4.33
CA GLN A 27 -25.97 27.59 4.90
C GLN A 27 -25.59 26.55 3.85
N VAL A 28 -26.11 26.68 2.63
CA VAL A 28 -25.77 25.79 1.51
C VAL A 28 -24.29 25.92 1.10
N ALA A 29 -23.76 27.14 1.12
CA ALA A 29 -22.34 27.37 0.83
C ALA A 29 -21.42 26.72 1.87
N VAL A 30 -21.69 26.89 3.17
CA VAL A 30 -20.92 26.27 4.26
C VAL A 30 -21.00 24.75 4.21
N GLU A 31 -22.16 24.18 3.90
CA GLU A 31 -22.33 22.75 3.77
C GLU A 31 -21.60 22.18 2.54
N ALA A 32 -21.59 22.91 1.42
CA ALA A 32 -20.84 22.54 0.22
C ALA A 32 -19.32 22.59 0.48
N GLU A 33 -18.82 23.59 1.18
CA GLU A 33 -17.42 23.73 1.57
C GLU A 33 -17.00 22.59 2.52
N SER A 34 -17.78 22.29 3.54
CA SER A 34 -17.54 21.15 4.45
C SER A 34 -17.53 19.80 3.74
N ARG A 35 -18.39 19.61 2.73
CA ARG A 35 -18.37 18.41 1.89
C ARG A 35 -17.14 18.35 0.99
N SER A 36 -16.70 19.48 0.45
CA SER A 36 -15.49 19.58 -0.36
C SER A 36 -14.26 19.20 0.47
N ASP A 37 -14.11 19.77 1.66
CA ASP A 37 -13.02 19.47 2.59
C ASP A 37 -13.02 18.00 3.00
N SER A 38 -14.19 17.44 3.26
CA SER A 38 -14.36 16.01 3.59
C SER A 38 -13.94 15.11 2.43
N LEU A 39 -14.30 15.48 1.21
CA LEU A 39 -13.90 14.73 0.00
C LEU A 39 -12.40 14.83 -0.26
N GLU A 40 -11.81 15.98 -0.07
CA GLU A 40 -10.36 16.18 -0.22
C GLU A 40 -9.57 15.33 0.78
N LEU A 41 -9.99 15.27 2.03
CA LEU A 41 -9.41 14.39 3.04
C LEU A 41 -9.50 12.91 2.66
N VAL A 42 -10.65 12.48 2.12
CA VAL A 42 -10.84 11.09 1.67
C VAL A 42 -9.95 10.77 0.46
N VAL A 43 -9.83 11.68 -0.50
CA VAL A 43 -8.96 11.52 -1.67
C VAL A 43 -7.50 11.44 -1.22
N SER A 44 -7.04 12.37 -0.39
CA SER A 44 -5.68 12.37 0.14
C SER A 44 -5.33 11.10 0.93
N ALA A 45 -6.27 10.59 1.73
CA ALA A 45 -6.09 9.34 2.45
C ALA A 45 -5.97 8.12 1.50
N LYS A 46 -6.77 8.10 0.42
CA LYS A 46 -6.68 7.06 -0.61
C LYS A 46 -5.37 7.12 -1.38
N ASP A 47 -4.92 8.31 -1.76
CA ASP A 47 -3.66 8.50 -2.47
C ASP A 47 -2.46 8.08 -1.61
N SER A 48 -2.47 8.42 -0.32
CA SER A 48 -1.45 7.99 0.64
C SER A 48 -1.41 6.46 0.75
N LEU A 49 -2.57 5.80 0.80
CA LEU A 49 -2.67 4.36 0.87
C LEU A 49 -2.17 3.67 -0.41
N ILE A 50 -2.49 4.23 -1.58
CA ILE A 50 -2.01 3.76 -2.88
C ILE A 50 -0.49 3.90 -2.97
N ASN A 51 0.07 5.02 -2.55
CA ASN A 51 1.51 5.25 -2.54
C ASN A 51 2.23 4.25 -1.61
N ALA A 52 1.67 3.96 -0.43
CA ALA A 52 2.21 2.95 0.47
C ALA A 52 2.20 1.54 -0.16
N VAL A 53 1.14 1.20 -0.89
CA VAL A 53 1.05 -0.06 -1.65
C VAL A 53 2.16 -0.17 -2.69
N PHE A 54 2.40 0.88 -3.49
CA PHE A 54 3.47 0.88 -4.49
C PHE A 54 4.86 0.79 -3.84
N ALA A 55 5.09 1.47 -2.72
CA ALA A 55 6.34 1.39 -1.98
C ALA A 55 6.62 -0.03 -1.48
N ASP A 56 5.62 -0.71 -0.91
CA ASP A 56 5.76 -2.09 -0.45
C ASP A 56 5.99 -3.06 -1.62
N ILE A 57 5.29 -2.90 -2.75
CA ILE A 57 5.49 -3.71 -3.97
C ILE A 57 6.92 -3.57 -4.48
N ASN A 58 7.43 -2.35 -4.61
CA ASN A 58 8.78 -2.08 -5.08
C ASN A 58 9.83 -2.71 -4.15
N ALA A 59 9.68 -2.52 -2.84
CA ALA A 59 10.59 -3.10 -1.86
C ALA A 59 10.59 -4.64 -1.87
N ILE A 60 9.44 -5.28 -2.05
CA ILE A 60 9.36 -6.73 -2.21
C ILE A 60 10.10 -7.17 -3.48
N SER A 61 9.91 -6.47 -4.59
CA SER A 61 10.57 -6.78 -5.87
C SER A 61 12.08 -6.65 -5.77
N GLU A 62 12.59 -5.60 -5.13
CA GLU A 62 14.01 -5.41 -4.86
C GLU A 62 14.58 -6.52 -3.98
N ASN A 63 13.89 -6.87 -2.90
CA ASN A 63 14.30 -7.95 -2.02
C ASN A 63 14.34 -9.30 -2.75
N LEU A 64 13.37 -9.58 -3.63
CA LEU A 64 13.37 -10.81 -4.45
C LEU A 64 14.54 -10.86 -5.43
N ALA A 65 14.91 -9.73 -6.03
CA ALA A 65 16.10 -9.63 -6.88
C ALA A 65 17.38 -9.90 -6.09
N LEU A 66 17.50 -9.37 -4.88
CA LEU A 66 18.63 -9.62 -3.98
C LEU A 66 18.70 -11.10 -3.56
N ILE A 67 17.57 -11.71 -3.23
CA ILE A 67 17.50 -13.15 -2.90
C ILE A 67 18.01 -13.96 -4.07
N LYS A 68 17.50 -13.73 -5.29
CA LYS A 68 17.93 -14.43 -6.50
C LYS A 68 19.44 -14.27 -6.76
N SER A 69 19.98 -13.08 -6.57
CA SER A 69 21.42 -12.84 -6.71
C SER A 69 22.24 -13.67 -5.73
N ARG A 70 21.84 -13.73 -4.45
CA ARG A 70 22.53 -14.53 -3.43
C ARG A 70 22.39 -16.04 -3.66
N GLU A 71 21.24 -16.50 -4.09
CA GLU A 71 21.02 -17.90 -4.47
C GLU A 71 21.95 -18.32 -5.60
N ASN A 72 22.11 -17.50 -6.63
CA ASN A 72 23.04 -17.77 -7.72
C ASN A 72 24.50 -17.87 -7.22
N LEU A 73 24.92 -17.02 -6.28
CA LEU A 73 26.25 -17.09 -5.68
C LEU A 73 26.48 -18.39 -4.91
N ILE A 74 25.45 -18.90 -4.22
CA ILE A 74 25.50 -20.18 -3.48
C ILE A 74 25.60 -21.35 -4.47
N THR A 75 24.79 -21.35 -5.53
CA THR A 75 24.74 -22.43 -6.54
C THR A 75 26.06 -22.54 -7.31
N VAL A 76 26.60 -21.41 -7.81
CA VAL A 76 27.86 -21.39 -8.55
C VAL A 76 29.05 -21.85 -7.69
N ALA A 77 29.03 -21.54 -6.39
CA ALA A 77 30.04 -21.98 -5.44
C ALA A 77 30.04 -23.50 -5.23
N GLY A 78 28.86 -24.15 -5.41
CA GLY A 78 28.73 -25.61 -5.31
C GLY A 78 29.24 -26.39 -6.53
N GLU A 79 29.28 -25.74 -7.69
CA GLU A 79 29.65 -26.37 -8.99
C GLU A 79 31.13 -26.16 -9.38
N SER A 80 31.85 -25.27 -8.72
CA SER A 80 33.25 -24.95 -9.05
C SER A 80 34.23 -25.91 -8.36
N GLU A 81 34.92 -26.75 -9.13
CA GLU A 81 35.99 -27.63 -8.64
C GLU A 81 37.24 -26.89 -8.10
N GLY A 82 37.37 -25.58 -8.36
CA GLY A 82 38.57 -24.79 -8.06
C GLY A 82 38.43 -23.73 -7.00
N GLY A 83 37.26 -23.45 -6.46
CA GLY A 83 37.04 -22.33 -5.55
C GLY A 83 35.83 -22.51 -4.64
N ARG A 84 35.87 -23.51 -3.76
CA ARG A 84 34.81 -23.64 -2.73
C ARG A 84 34.82 -22.39 -1.87
N ARG A 85 33.69 -21.65 -1.91
CA ARG A 85 33.47 -20.57 -0.95
C ARG A 85 33.46 -21.14 0.47
N PRO A 86 34.04 -20.44 1.46
CA PRO A 86 33.97 -20.86 2.85
C PRO A 86 32.52 -21.12 3.27
N VAL A 87 32.29 -22.18 4.01
CA VAL A 87 30.94 -22.55 4.53
C VAL A 87 30.32 -21.40 5.30
N GLU A 88 31.12 -20.62 6.02
CA GLU A 88 30.70 -19.43 6.77
C GLU A 88 30.12 -18.32 5.86
N GLU A 89 30.65 -18.13 4.66
CA GLU A 89 30.10 -17.17 3.69
C GLU A 89 28.73 -17.64 3.16
N ILE A 90 28.61 -18.92 2.86
CA ILE A 90 27.34 -19.50 2.42
C ILE A 90 26.29 -19.41 3.55
N ASP A 91 26.66 -19.69 4.78
CA ASP A 91 25.77 -19.54 5.94
C ASP A 91 25.31 -18.09 6.15
N ASN A 92 26.21 -17.14 5.96
CA ASN A 92 25.89 -15.71 6.02
C ASN A 92 24.91 -15.29 4.90
N ASP A 93 25.08 -15.80 3.67
CA ASP A 93 24.16 -15.54 2.57
C ASP A 93 22.77 -16.15 2.86
N ILE A 94 22.71 -17.38 3.38
CA ILE A 94 21.46 -18.04 3.77
C ILE A 94 20.74 -17.23 4.86
N LYS A 95 21.46 -16.77 5.89
CA LYS A 95 20.87 -15.90 6.93
C LYS A 95 20.36 -14.58 6.38
N ALA A 96 21.09 -13.98 5.43
CA ALA A 96 20.65 -12.75 4.77
C ALA A 96 19.38 -12.96 3.94
N ILE A 97 19.30 -14.06 3.19
CA ILE A 97 18.10 -14.43 2.43
C ILE A 97 16.92 -14.65 3.39
N ASP A 98 17.10 -15.39 4.47
CA ASP A 98 16.03 -15.65 5.45
C ASP A 98 15.49 -14.35 6.08
N ARG A 99 16.36 -13.36 6.33
CA ARG A 99 15.93 -12.03 6.76
C ARG A 99 15.09 -11.33 5.70
N LEU A 100 15.51 -11.30 4.43
CA LEU A 100 14.75 -10.70 3.33
C LEU A 100 13.40 -11.39 3.11
N LEU A 101 13.32 -12.71 3.29
CA LEU A 101 12.06 -13.45 3.24
C LEU A 101 11.09 -13.04 4.36
N ARG A 102 11.59 -12.83 5.58
CA ARG A 102 10.77 -12.32 6.69
C ARG A 102 10.29 -10.90 6.45
N GLU A 103 11.15 -10.02 5.95
CA GLU A 103 10.79 -8.64 5.59
C GLU A 103 9.71 -8.61 4.51
N ASN A 104 9.85 -9.42 3.47
CA ASN A 104 8.85 -9.53 2.40
C ASN A 104 7.50 -10.04 2.94
N ARG A 105 7.52 -11.00 3.86
CA ARG A 105 6.29 -11.50 4.48
C ARG A 105 5.56 -10.39 5.23
N ALA A 106 6.27 -9.59 6.02
CA ALA A 106 5.68 -8.47 6.74
C ALA A 106 5.08 -7.42 5.78
N LYS A 107 5.76 -7.15 4.64
CA LYS A 107 5.25 -6.25 3.60
C LYS A 107 4.02 -6.81 2.89
N ILE A 108 3.97 -8.09 2.58
CA ILE A 108 2.78 -8.74 2.00
C ILE A 108 1.59 -8.66 2.97
N GLU A 109 1.81 -8.85 4.26
CA GLU A 109 0.75 -8.67 5.26
C GLU A 109 0.28 -7.19 5.35
N SER A 110 1.18 -6.22 5.16
CA SER A 110 0.83 -4.80 5.01
C SER A 110 -0.02 -4.56 3.77
N LEU A 111 0.37 -5.11 2.62
CA LEU A 111 -0.39 -5.03 1.37
C LEU A 111 -1.79 -5.61 1.49
N GLN A 112 -1.95 -6.73 2.19
CA GLN A 112 -3.27 -7.35 2.43
C GLN A 112 -4.18 -6.43 3.25
N ARG A 113 -3.63 -5.77 4.29
CA ARG A 113 -4.39 -4.79 5.08
C ARG A 113 -4.79 -3.58 4.24
N SER A 114 -3.88 -3.05 3.45
CA SER A 114 -4.12 -1.92 2.53
C SER A 114 -5.16 -2.28 1.47
N ALA A 115 -5.08 -3.46 0.88
CA ALA A 115 -6.06 -3.98 -0.07
C ALA A 115 -7.46 -4.05 0.55
N ALA A 116 -7.57 -4.55 1.79
CA ALA A 116 -8.84 -4.61 2.50
C ALA A 116 -9.43 -3.21 2.77
N GLN A 117 -8.60 -2.21 3.05
CA GLN A 117 -9.02 -0.82 3.23
C GLN A 117 -9.49 -0.19 1.90
N LEU A 118 -8.75 -0.41 0.81
CA LEU A 118 -9.12 0.07 -0.53
C LEU A 118 -10.43 -0.55 -1.00
N ARG A 119 -10.66 -1.84 -0.73
CA ARG A 119 -11.94 -2.50 -1.04
C ARG A 119 -13.10 -1.89 -0.25
N LYS A 120 -12.94 -1.61 1.04
CA LYS A 120 -13.95 -0.92 1.85
C LYS A 120 -14.27 0.48 1.31
N ALA A 121 -13.33 1.11 0.64
CA ALA A 121 -13.50 2.40 -0.04
C ALA A 121 -14.10 2.27 -1.45
N ASN A 122 -14.65 1.09 -1.82
CA ASN A 122 -15.24 0.77 -3.14
C ASN A 122 -14.28 0.95 -4.33
N LEU A 123 -12.98 0.75 -4.11
CA LEU A 123 -12.00 0.73 -5.20
C LEU A 123 -11.84 -0.69 -5.75
N ARG A 124 -11.73 -0.79 -7.07
CA ARG A 124 -11.41 -2.07 -7.73
C ARG A 124 -9.94 -2.40 -7.53
N ILE A 125 -9.68 -3.53 -6.91
CA ILE A 125 -8.33 -3.96 -6.52
C ILE A 125 -7.98 -5.37 -7.01
N ASP A 126 -8.72 -5.90 -7.98
CA ASP A 126 -8.53 -7.26 -8.51
C ASP A 126 -7.08 -7.52 -8.94
N GLY A 127 -6.44 -6.53 -9.59
CA GLY A 127 -5.05 -6.60 -9.97
C GLY A 127 -4.08 -6.64 -8.79
N LEU A 128 -4.34 -5.88 -7.75
CA LEU A 128 -3.55 -5.88 -6.52
C LEU A 128 -3.67 -7.22 -5.78
N GLU A 129 -4.86 -7.79 -5.69
CA GLU A 129 -5.08 -9.09 -5.05
C GLU A 129 -4.36 -10.21 -5.78
N LYS A 130 -4.39 -10.21 -7.11
CA LYS A 130 -3.64 -11.15 -7.93
C LYS A 130 -2.13 -11.00 -7.71
N MET A 131 -1.62 -9.79 -7.66
CA MET A 131 -0.21 -9.50 -7.39
C MET A 131 0.21 -9.98 -6.00
N ILE A 132 -0.59 -9.75 -4.97
CA ILE A 132 -0.35 -10.25 -3.61
C ILE A 132 -0.30 -11.79 -3.60
N ALA A 133 -1.20 -12.47 -4.32
CA ALA A 133 -1.21 -13.92 -4.43
C ALA A 133 0.06 -14.43 -5.11
N ASP A 134 0.50 -13.80 -6.20
CA ASP A 134 1.74 -14.16 -6.89
C ASP A 134 2.98 -13.94 -6.01
N MET A 135 3.06 -12.84 -5.28
CA MET A 135 4.16 -12.58 -4.34
C MET A 135 4.21 -13.62 -3.22
N ASN A 136 3.06 -14.01 -2.66
CA ASN A 136 3.00 -15.07 -1.66
C ASN A 136 3.51 -16.40 -2.19
N ARG A 137 3.17 -16.76 -3.44
CA ARG A 137 3.66 -17.97 -4.10
C ARG A 137 5.18 -17.92 -4.27
N GLN A 138 5.71 -16.83 -4.84
CA GLN A 138 7.16 -16.65 -5.03
C GLN A 138 7.90 -16.73 -3.69
N LEU A 139 7.36 -16.14 -2.63
CA LEU A 139 7.97 -16.18 -1.31
C LEU A 139 8.01 -17.61 -0.74
N ALA A 140 6.97 -18.40 -0.96
CA ALA A 140 6.91 -19.80 -0.54
C ALA A 140 7.93 -20.67 -1.31
N GLU A 141 8.04 -20.46 -2.63
CA GLU A 141 9.02 -21.12 -3.49
C GLU A 141 10.45 -20.81 -3.03
N LYS A 142 10.78 -19.53 -2.85
CA LYS A 142 12.10 -19.10 -2.39
C LYS A 142 12.45 -19.63 -0.99
N LYS A 143 11.50 -19.68 -0.09
CA LYS A 143 11.70 -20.29 1.23
C LYS A 143 12.02 -21.78 1.14
N ALA A 144 11.37 -22.52 0.24
CA ALA A 144 11.64 -23.94 0.02
C ALA A 144 13.05 -24.16 -0.57
N GLU A 145 13.45 -23.34 -1.56
CA GLU A 145 14.79 -23.38 -2.18
C GLU A 145 15.89 -23.13 -1.13
N VAL A 146 15.76 -22.07 -0.33
CA VAL A 146 16.72 -21.74 0.74
C VAL A 146 16.82 -22.85 1.79
N SER A 147 15.69 -23.44 2.17
CA SER A 147 15.67 -24.57 3.11
C SER A 147 16.38 -25.81 2.52
N SER A 148 16.35 -25.99 1.21
CA SER A 148 17.08 -27.05 0.52
C SER A 148 18.59 -26.76 0.52
N CYS A 149 19.00 -25.53 0.17
CA CYS A 149 20.40 -25.10 0.19
C CYS A 149 21.03 -25.25 1.60
N ALA A 150 20.30 -24.84 2.64
CA ALA A 150 20.76 -24.96 4.02
C ALA A 150 21.01 -26.41 4.45
N ARG A 151 20.20 -27.37 3.98
CA ARG A 151 20.40 -28.80 4.26
C ARG A 151 21.63 -29.35 3.55
N VAL A 152 21.89 -28.92 2.32
CA VAL A 152 23.07 -29.34 1.56
C VAL A 152 24.35 -28.80 2.22
N SER A 153 24.38 -27.53 2.62
CA SER A 153 25.53 -26.91 3.25
C SER A 153 25.88 -27.56 4.60
N SER A 154 24.86 -27.92 5.40
CA SER A 154 25.08 -28.63 6.66
C SER A 154 25.64 -30.05 6.48
N GLY A 155 25.26 -30.74 5.40
CA GLY A 155 25.79 -32.05 5.03
C GLY A 155 27.26 -32.03 4.60
N TRP A 156 27.79 -30.88 4.18
CA TRP A 156 29.20 -30.72 3.83
C TRP A 156 30.10 -30.42 5.06
N ALA A 157 29.53 -29.81 6.09
CA ALA A 157 30.23 -29.53 7.35
C ALA A 157 30.51 -30.79 8.19
N THR A 158 29.82 -31.89 7.91
CA THR A 158 29.94 -33.15 8.68
C THR A 158 30.81 -34.22 7.97
N ARG A 159 31.44 -33.90 6.84
CA ARG A 159 32.39 -34.76 6.12
C ARG A 159 33.80 -34.15 6.15
#